data_77fb42e7d4eaa9744470bb2dbc0fde3b
#
_entry.id   77fb42e7d4eaa9744470bb2dbc0fde3b
#
_cell.length_a   1.000
_cell.length_b   1.000
_cell.length_c   1.000
_cell.angle_alpha   90.00
_cell.angle_beta   90.00
_cell.angle_gamma   90.00
#
_symmetry.space_group_name_H-M   'P 1'
#
loop_
_entity.id
_entity.type
_entity.pdbx_description
1 polymer ?
#
loop_
_entity_poly.entity_id
_entity_poly.type
_entity_poly.pdbx_seq_one_letter_code
_entity_poly.pdbx_strand_id
1 'polypeptide(L)'
;MGASDNIYLGNPLLKKANVQHDFTKKQIEEYLKCKEDPVYFTRNYVKIVSLDEGLVPFKMWDFQEELIQKFHNSRFNIAKLPRQTGKSTTVVSYLLHYILFNDNVNIGILANKASTARDLLARLA
;
A
#
# COMPACT_ATOMS: atom_id res chain seq x y z
N MET A 1 7.70 -31.73 7.76
CA MET A 1 7.56 -30.92 6.51
C MET A 1 8.40 -29.65 6.64
N GLY A 2 9.29 -29.45 5.72
CA GLY A 2 10.13 -28.25 5.73
C GLY A 2 9.36 -26.99 5.32
N ALA A 3 9.84 -25.81 5.73
CA ALA A 3 9.25 -24.50 5.37
C ALA A 3 9.13 -24.31 3.83
N SER A 4 9.90 -25.03 3.04
CA SER A 4 9.87 -25.00 1.56
C SER A 4 8.57 -25.54 0.96
N ASP A 5 7.84 -26.41 1.67
CA ASP A 5 6.62 -27.01 1.15
C ASP A 5 5.42 -26.06 1.13
N ASN A 6 5.50 -24.97 1.92
CA ASN A 6 4.45 -23.98 2.05
C ASN A 6 4.61 -22.77 1.11
N ILE A 7 5.63 -22.79 0.26
CA ILE A 7 6.01 -21.70 -0.63
C ILE A 7 5.49 -22.00 -2.06
N TYR A 8 4.95 -20.98 -2.71
CA TYR A 8 4.48 -21.08 -4.09
C TYR A 8 5.64 -20.88 -5.08
N LEU A 9 5.92 -21.90 -5.87
CA LEU A 9 6.97 -21.89 -6.93
C LEU A 9 8.34 -21.40 -6.43
N GLY A 10 8.70 -21.72 -5.18
CA GLY A 10 9.99 -21.33 -4.61
C GLY A 10 10.11 -19.85 -4.20
N ASN A 11 9.06 -19.07 -4.31
CA ASN A 11 9.06 -17.67 -3.89
C ASN A 11 8.73 -17.57 -2.39
N PRO A 12 9.69 -17.13 -1.53
CA PRO A 12 9.47 -17.06 -0.09
C PRO A 12 8.42 -16.03 0.35
N LEU A 13 8.04 -15.11 -0.55
CA LEU A 13 7.03 -14.09 -0.28
C LEU A 13 5.60 -14.56 -0.57
N LEU A 14 5.45 -15.70 -1.24
CA LEU A 14 4.15 -16.24 -1.62
C LEU A 14 3.94 -17.62 -1.00
N LYS A 15 2.84 -17.78 -0.29
CA LYS A 15 2.41 -19.09 0.22
C LYS A 15 1.54 -19.81 -0.82
N LYS A 16 1.53 -21.13 -0.76
CA LYS A 16 0.60 -21.95 -1.55
C LYS A 16 -0.85 -21.71 -1.10
N ALA A 17 -1.78 -22.03 -1.98
CA ALA A 17 -3.20 -22.01 -1.63
C ALA A 17 -3.51 -23.02 -0.50
N ASN A 18 -4.50 -22.70 0.30
CA ASN A 18 -4.99 -23.54 1.41
C ASN A 18 -3.98 -23.80 2.54
N VAL A 19 -2.90 -23.04 2.64
CA VAL A 19 -1.99 -23.09 3.77
C VAL A 19 -2.60 -22.27 4.91
N GLN A 20 -2.91 -22.93 6.01
CA GLN A 20 -3.34 -22.26 7.24
C GLN A 20 -2.14 -21.60 7.90
N HIS A 21 -2.34 -20.40 8.39
CA HIS A 21 -1.34 -19.66 9.12
C HIS A 21 -1.95 -19.11 10.40
N ASP A 22 -1.41 -19.56 11.52
CA ASP A 22 -1.87 -19.12 12.83
C ASP A 22 -1.24 -17.76 13.16
N PHE A 23 -2.10 -16.78 13.40
CA PHE A 23 -1.66 -15.44 13.78
C PHE A 23 -1.62 -15.30 15.30
N THR A 24 -0.56 -14.66 15.80
CA THR A 24 -0.49 -14.30 17.22
C THR A 24 -1.47 -13.16 17.52
N LYS A 25 -1.86 -13.01 18.80
CA LYS A 25 -2.71 -11.90 19.23
C LYS A 25 -2.14 -10.54 18.84
N LYS A 26 -0.83 -10.35 18.97
CA LYS A 26 -0.13 -9.14 18.54
C LYS A 26 -0.31 -8.85 17.06
N GLN A 27 -0.19 -9.87 16.22
CA GLN A 27 -0.37 -9.71 14.77
C GLN A 27 -1.79 -9.31 14.42
N ILE A 28 -2.78 -9.87 15.09
CA ILE A 28 -4.19 -9.53 14.88
C ILE A 28 -4.48 -8.08 15.31
N GLU A 29 -3.99 -7.67 16.47
CA GLU A 29 -4.13 -6.30 16.96
C GLU A 29 -3.48 -5.29 16.01
N GLU A 30 -2.28 -5.59 15.54
CA GLU A 30 -1.56 -4.77 14.57
C GLU A 30 -2.31 -4.67 13.23
N TYR A 31 -2.86 -5.78 12.74
CA TYR A 31 -3.67 -5.82 11.53
C TYR A 31 -4.91 -4.92 11.66
N LEU A 32 -5.65 -5.03 12.76
CA LEU A 32 -6.83 -4.20 13.01
C LEU A 32 -6.48 -2.72 13.10
N LYS A 33 -5.38 -2.40 13.75
CA LYS A 33 -4.88 -1.02 13.86
C LYS A 33 -4.52 -0.44 12.49
N CYS A 34 -3.84 -1.19 11.65
CA CYS A 34 -3.53 -0.81 10.28
C CYS A 34 -4.79 -0.63 9.42
N LYS A 35 -5.78 -1.49 9.60
CA LYS A 35 -7.05 -1.42 8.87
C LYS A 35 -7.83 -0.15 9.18
N GLU A 36 -7.85 0.27 10.44
CA GLU A 36 -8.58 1.45 10.89
C GLU A 36 -7.85 2.75 10.55
N ASP A 37 -6.53 2.75 10.59
CA ASP A 37 -5.70 3.95 10.40
C ASP A 37 -4.74 3.79 9.21
N PRO A 38 -5.08 4.35 8.03
CA PRO A 38 -4.21 4.27 6.86
C PRO A 38 -2.90 5.05 7.02
N VAL A 39 -2.86 6.07 7.85
CA VAL A 39 -1.63 6.82 8.16
C VAL A 39 -0.66 5.95 8.94
N TYR A 40 -1.15 5.25 9.95
CA TYR A 40 -0.34 4.30 10.73
C TYR A 40 0.24 3.19 9.85
N PHE A 41 -0.59 2.61 8.98
CA PHE A 41 -0.15 1.60 8.02
C PHE A 41 0.95 2.15 7.10
N THR A 42 0.77 3.33 6.55
CA THR A 42 1.73 3.94 5.64
C THR A 42 3.05 4.24 6.32
N ARG A 43 3.03 4.76 7.55
CA ARG A 43 4.25 5.05 8.30
C ARG A 43 5.10 3.82 8.61
N ASN A 44 4.45 2.71 8.93
CA ASN A 44 5.13 1.53 9.47
C ASN A 44 5.41 0.44 8.44
N TYR A 45 4.61 0.35 7.39
CA TYR A 45 4.66 -0.79 6.47
C TYR A 45 4.93 -0.43 5.02
N VAL A 46 4.65 0.79 4.59
CA VAL A 46 4.88 1.21 3.21
C VAL A 46 6.34 1.63 3.04
N LYS A 47 6.96 1.09 2.00
CA LYS A 47 8.32 1.43 1.59
C LYS A 47 8.30 2.02 0.19
N ILE A 48 9.22 2.94 -0.06
CA ILE A 48 9.42 3.57 -1.35
C ILE A 48 10.86 3.37 -1.82
N VAL A 49 11.05 3.45 -3.12
CA VAL A 49 12.40 3.38 -3.71
C VAL A 49 12.99 4.78 -3.75
N SER A 50 14.09 4.98 -3.02
CA SER A 50 14.92 6.18 -3.10
C SER A 50 16.04 5.97 -4.11
N LEU A 51 16.41 7.03 -4.82
CA LEU A 51 17.53 6.99 -5.77
C LEU A 51 18.88 6.76 -5.08
N ASP A 52 19.02 7.27 -3.86
CA ASP A 52 20.27 7.23 -3.12
C ASP A 52 20.40 6.04 -2.17
N GLU A 53 19.31 5.64 -1.54
CA GLU A 53 19.30 4.65 -0.45
C GLU A 53 18.58 3.33 -0.79
N GLY A 54 18.00 3.23 -1.98
CA GLY A 54 17.22 2.06 -2.36
C GLY A 54 15.85 2.01 -1.69
N LEU A 55 15.44 0.87 -1.18
CA LEU A 55 14.14 0.68 -0.55
C LEU A 55 14.13 1.20 0.89
N VAL A 56 13.41 2.28 1.13
CA VAL A 56 13.34 2.96 2.44
C VAL A 56 11.90 3.12 2.92
N PRO A 57 11.68 3.21 4.25
CA PRO A 57 10.36 3.52 4.78
C PRO A 57 9.84 4.87 4.26
N PHE A 58 8.55 4.93 3.99
CA PHE A 58 7.92 6.16 3.51
C PHE A 58 7.68 7.13 4.66
N LYS A 59 8.55 8.13 4.77
CA LYS A 59 8.40 9.23 5.73
C LYS A 59 7.55 10.30 5.09
N MET A 60 6.31 10.42 5.54
CA MET A 60 5.37 11.39 5.00
C MET A 60 5.56 12.76 5.62
N TRP A 61 5.34 13.79 4.81
CA TRP A 61 5.15 15.15 5.30
C TRP A 61 3.72 15.34 5.82
N ASP A 62 3.50 16.36 6.63
CA ASP A 62 2.20 16.61 7.27
C ASP A 62 1.05 16.71 6.27
N PHE A 63 1.25 17.37 5.13
CA PHE A 63 0.21 17.47 4.11
C PHE A 63 -0.12 16.12 3.44
N GLN A 64 0.84 15.21 3.34
CA GLN A 64 0.60 13.87 2.81
C GLN A 64 -0.24 13.02 3.76
N GLU A 65 0.01 13.13 5.05
CA GLU A 65 -0.80 12.48 6.08
C GLU A 65 -2.23 13.01 6.08
N GLU A 66 -2.39 14.31 6.00
CA GLU A 66 -3.71 14.95 5.91
C GLU A 66 -4.45 14.51 4.65
N LEU A 67 -3.77 14.40 3.53
CA LEU A 67 -4.34 13.94 2.27
C LEU A 67 -4.86 12.50 2.37
N ILE A 68 -4.09 11.60 2.98
CA ILE A 68 -4.51 10.21 3.22
C ILE A 68 -5.73 10.15 4.12
N GLN A 69 -5.77 10.94 5.18
CA GLN A 69 -6.94 11.02 6.06
C GLN A 69 -8.19 11.51 5.34
N LYS A 70 -8.04 12.50 4.47
CA LYS A 70 -9.16 12.99 3.65
C LYS A 70 -9.66 11.95 2.66
N PHE A 71 -8.77 11.18 2.03
CA PHE A 71 -9.16 10.07 1.17
C PHE A 71 -9.94 9.01 1.91
N HIS A 72 -9.55 8.72 3.13
CA HIS A 72 -10.20 7.71 3.96
C HIS A 72 -11.58 8.15 4.45
N ASN A 73 -11.74 9.41 4.78
CA ASN A 73 -12.95 9.94 5.40
C ASN A 73 -14.00 10.47 4.40
N SER A 74 -13.63 10.67 3.15
CA SER A 74 -14.51 11.25 2.13
C SER A 74 -14.61 10.34 0.91
N ARG A 75 -15.84 10.19 0.39
CA ARG A 75 -16.09 9.38 -0.80
C ARG A 75 -15.49 9.98 -2.06
N PHE A 76 -15.60 11.31 -2.21
CA PHE A 76 -15.09 12.04 -3.37
C PHE A 76 -14.05 13.05 -2.91
N ASN A 77 -12.91 13.07 -3.60
CA ASN A 77 -11.80 13.96 -3.29
C ASN A 77 -11.22 14.57 -4.55
N ILE A 78 -10.93 15.85 -4.48
CA ILE A 78 -10.17 16.58 -5.50
C ILE A 78 -8.98 17.21 -4.79
N ALA A 79 -7.76 16.83 -5.20
CA ALA A 79 -6.53 17.37 -4.64
C ALA A 79 -5.75 18.12 -5.73
N LYS A 80 -5.52 19.41 -5.51
CA LYS A 80 -4.69 20.25 -6.37
C LYS A 80 -3.35 20.49 -5.69
N LEU A 81 -2.30 19.86 -6.22
CA LEU A 81 -0.97 19.90 -5.65
C LEU A 81 0.07 20.28 -6.72
N PRO A 82 1.14 20.99 -6.34
CA PRO A 82 2.24 21.28 -7.26
C PRO A 82 2.92 20.00 -7.76
N ARG A 83 3.69 20.12 -8.83
CA ARG A 83 4.53 19.02 -9.32
C ARG A 83 5.63 18.66 -8.30
N GLN A 84 6.06 17.40 -8.29
CA GLN A 84 7.16 16.88 -7.45
C GLN A 84 6.91 17.01 -5.93
N THR A 85 5.65 16.93 -5.50
CA THR A 85 5.29 16.95 -4.08
C THR A 85 5.03 15.56 -3.50
N GLY A 86 5.34 14.49 -4.26
CA GLY A 86 5.07 13.13 -3.82
C GLY A 86 3.61 12.74 -3.84
N LYS A 87 2.75 13.46 -4.58
CA LYS A 87 1.32 13.19 -4.66
C LYS A 87 0.99 11.80 -5.19
N SER A 88 1.69 11.38 -6.24
CA SER A 88 1.50 10.04 -6.84
C SER A 88 1.88 8.93 -5.85
N THR A 89 2.98 9.09 -5.12
CA THR A 89 3.41 8.16 -4.08
C THR A 89 2.39 8.08 -2.94
N THR A 90 1.85 9.20 -2.52
CA THR A 90 0.82 9.27 -1.49
C THR A 90 -0.47 8.56 -1.91
N VAL A 91 -0.94 8.81 -3.15
CA VAL A 91 -2.13 8.16 -3.69
C VAL A 91 -1.94 6.65 -3.81
N VAL A 92 -0.81 6.21 -4.36
CA VAL A 92 -0.49 4.78 -4.50
C VAL A 92 -0.42 4.10 -3.13
N SER A 93 0.15 4.75 -2.13
CA SER A 93 0.21 4.22 -0.76
C SER A 93 -1.18 4.02 -0.16
N TYR A 94 -2.09 4.97 -0.36
CA TYR A 94 -3.47 4.82 0.07
C TYR A 94 -4.21 3.72 -0.69
N LEU A 95 -4.02 3.61 -2.00
CA LEU A 95 -4.60 2.53 -2.81
C LEU A 95 -4.12 1.16 -2.35
N LEU A 96 -2.86 1.04 -1.98
CA LEU A 96 -2.31 -0.20 -1.41
C LEU A 96 -3.04 -0.58 -0.12
N HIS A 97 -3.23 0.37 0.80
CA HIS A 97 -4.03 0.16 2.01
C HIS A 97 -5.45 -0.30 1.66
N TYR A 98 -6.09 0.39 0.72
CA TYR A 98 -7.46 0.08 0.31
C TYR A 98 -7.61 -1.33 -0.25
N ILE A 99 -6.68 -1.77 -1.09
CA ILE A 99 -6.67 -3.12 -1.67
C ILE A 99 -6.47 -4.19 -0.60
N LEU A 100 -5.54 -3.96 0.33
CA LEU A 100 -5.19 -4.96 1.34
C LEU A 100 -6.28 -5.18 2.39
N PHE A 101 -7.04 -4.14 2.73
CA PHE A 101 -8.02 -4.18 3.82
C PHE A 101 -9.48 -4.20 3.36
N ASN A 102 -9.74 -4.28 2.06
CA ASN A 102 -11.09 -4.41 1.50
C ASN A 102 -11.12 -5.55 0.49
N ASP A 103 -12.15 -6.37 0.58
CA ASP A 103 -12.33 -7.50 -0.31
C ASP A 103 -13.14 -7.10 -1.56
N ASN A 104 -12.86 -7.75 -2.68
CA ASN A 104 -13.64 -7.63 -3.92
C ASN A 104 -13.76 -6.18 -4.43
N VAL A 105 -12.67 -5.42 -4.38
CA VAL A 105 -12.64 -4.04 -4.88
C VAL A 105 -11.93 -3.97 -6.23
N ASN A 106 -12.44 -3.11 -7.10
CA ASN A 106 -11.83 -2.80 -8.38
C ASN A 106 -11.35 -1.35 -8.37
N ILE A 107 -10.13 -1.11 -8.82
CA ILE A 107 -9.53 0.21 -8.87
C ILE A 107 -9.19 0.55 -10.32
N GLY A 108 -9.68 1.69 -10.80
CA GLY A 108 -9.33 2.23 -12.08
C GLY A 108 -8.39 3.43 -11.94
N ILE A 109 -7.30 3.43 -12.70
CA ILE A 109 -6.34 4.52 -12.75
C ILE A 109 -6.41 5.17 -14.12
N LEU A 110 -6.75 6.46 -14.15
CA LEU A 110 -6.84 7.27 -15.36
C LEU A 110 -5.75 8.34 -15.34
N ALA A 111 -5.07 8.48 -16.45
CA ALA A 111 -4.06 9.51 -16.65
C ALA A 111 -4.16 10.09 -18.07
N ASN A 112 -3.45 11.18 -18.33
CA ASN A 112 -3.42 11.79 -19.66
C ASN A 112 -2.77 10.90 -20.74
N LYS A 113 -1.95 9.93 -20.33
CA LYS A 113 -1.28 8.95 -21.19
C LYS A 113 -1.38 7.56 -20.57
N ALA A 114 -1.52 6.54 -21.41
CA ALA A 114 -1.53 5.14 -20.96
C ALA A 114 -0.23 4.73 -20.25
N SER A 115 0.92 5.24 -20.68
CA SER A 115 2.20 4.98 -20.05
C SER A 115 2.24 5.47 -18.60
N THR A 116 1.71 6.65 -18.32
CA THR A 116 1.63 7.21 -16.96
C THR A 116 0.75 6.36 -16.06
N ALA A 117 -0.40 5.91 -16.56
CA ALA A 117 -1.29 5.03 -15.81
C ALA A 117 -0.63 3.68 -15.48
N ARG A 118 0.09 3.10 -16.43
CA ARG A 118 0.85 1.85 -16.23
C ARG A 118 1.97 2.01 -15.21
N ASP A 119 2.68 3.14 -15.21
CA ASP A 119 3.74 3.43 -14.24
C ASP A 119 3.19 3.48 -12.81
N LEU A 120 2.03 4.10 -12.62
CA LEU A 120 1.35 4.12 -11.32
C LEU A 120 0.92 2.73 -10.87
N LEU A 121 0.40 1.92 -11.78
CA LEU A 121 0.04 0.54 -11.49
C LEU A 121 1.27 -0.29 -11.11
N ALA A 122 2.39 -0.11 -11.80
CA ALA A 122 3.64 -0.81 -11.50
C ALA A 122 4.18 -0.50 -10.10
N ARG A 123 3.97 0.73 -9.59
CA ARG A 123 4.35 1.10 -8.22
C ARG A 123 3.55 0.38 -7.14
N LEU A 124 2.33 -0.03 -7.45
CA LEU A 124 1.49 -0.82 -6.54
C LEU A 124 1.95 -2.27 -6.41
N ALA A 125 2.54 -2.78 -7.45
CA ALA A 125 2.99 -4.18 -7.50
C ALA A 125 4.29 -4.42 -6.63
#